data_ea7765e31890c94aac124c7f91124d0f
#
_entry.id   ea7765e31890c94aac124c7f91124d0f
#
_cell.length_a   1.000
_cell.length_b   1.000
_cell.length_c   1.000
_cell.angle_alpha   90.00
_cell.angle_beta   90.00
_cell.angle_gamma   90.00
#
_symmetry.space_group_name_H-M   'P 1'
#
loop_
_entity.id
_entity.type
_entity.pdbx_description
1 polymer ?
#
loop_
_entity_poly.entity_id
_entity_poly.type
_entity_poly.pdbx_seq_one_letter_code
_entity_poly.pdbx_strand_id
1 'polypeptide(L)'
;MKIETAFFRYADYMAKKWSSQITINKYRNQIMKLFIFARKNNSARTEITIRDIDMYIKAQKRSHNTMCTEIAQIKSFIKFCNAYNYVQLNHAQIFCPRKEVIEKKALSSSQVQKVLNKLENYDMKFRTGILLLLSTWTRISECCNITKKDIAEAILIGQNYKIKIFWKGRKWRNAFIPAPIYKIVQQTLKIHTESNAIGLNKDQMERKIRIFRKWLNFDLVAHTFRHTYCTNLAKLGTSIYKIQKLAWHSNINTTARYIHSDDLELSEAVNILGF
;
A
#
# COMPACT_ATOMS: atom_id res chain seq x y z
N MET A 1 -25.00 -24.66 11.09
CA MET A 1 -24.58 -23.53 11.97
C MET A 1 -24.84 -22.21 11.26
N LYS A 2 -25.37 -21.21 12.00
CA LYS A 2 -25.56 -19.86 11.40
C LYS A 2 -24.21 -19.31 10.96
N ILE A 3 -24.15 -18.77 9.77
CA ILE A 3 -22.96 -18.22 9.13
C ILE A 3 -22.27 -17.12 9.92
N GLU A 4 -23.06 -16.32 10.62
CA GLU A 4 -22.56 -15.30 11.54
C GLU A 4 -21.67 -15.93 12.63
N THR A 5 -22.08 -17.07 13.18
CA THR A 5 -21.30 -17.81 14.17
C THR A 5 -19.99 -18.35 13.59
N ALA A 6 -20.02 -18.89 12.32
CA ALA A 6 -18.80 -19.33 11.64
C ALA A 6 -17.85 -18.15 11.36
N PHE A 7 -18.42 -16.98 11.02
CA PHE A 7 -17.59 -15.81 10.79
C PHE A 7 -16.97 -15.26 12.07
N PHE A 8 -17.68 -15.23 13.19
CA PHE A 8 -17.10 -14.80 14.47
C PHE A 8 -15.87 -15.66 14.83
N ARG A 9 -15.98 -16.98 14.72
CA ARG A 9 -14.84 -17.89 14.94
C ARG A 9 -13.70 -17.69 13.93
N TYR A 10 -14.03 -17.39 12.68
CA TYR A 10 -13.02 -17.05 11.68
C TYR A 10 -12.33 -15.72 12.00
N ALA A 11 -13.07 -14.73 12.48
CA ALA A 11 -12.50 -13.46 12.91
C ALA A 11 -11.51 -13.64 14.07
N ASP A 12 -11.86 -14.45 15.07
CA ASP A 12 -10.96 -14.81 16.17
C ASP A 12 -9.71 -15.54 15.67
N TYR A 13 -9.89 -16.49 14.76
CA TYR A 13 -8.78 -17.20 14.13
C TYR A 13 -7.84 -16.24 13.37
N MET A 14 -8.41 -15.27 12.63
CA MET A 14 -7.62 -14.24 11.97
C MET A 14 -6.91 -13.31 12.96
N ALA A 15 -7.58 -12.94 14.06
CA ALA A 15 -6.98 -12.12 15.11
C ALA A 15 -5.80 -12.82 15.76
N LYS A 16 -5.93 -14.11 16.08
CA LYS A 16 -4.83 -14.96 16.60
C LYS A 16 -3.66 -15.04 15.63
N LYS A 17 -3.89 -14.94 14.31
CA LYS A 17 -2.85 -14.84 13.28
C LYS A 17 -2.37 -13.41 13.04
N TRP A 18 -2.58 -12.50 13.99
CA TRP A 18 -2.12 -11.10 13.92
C TRP A 18 -2.70 -10.29 12.75
N SER A 19 -3.86 -10.67 12.25
CA SER A 19 -4.57 -9.86 11.23
C SER A 19 -5.10 -8.57 11.84
N SER A 20 -4.92 -7.44 11.14
CA SER A 20 -5.46 -6.16 11.61
C SER A 20 -6.99 -6.17 11.56
N GLN A 21 -7.65 -5.40 12.43
CA GLN A 21 -9.11 -5.24 12.45
C GLN A 21 -9.64 -4.78 11.08
N ILE A 22 -8.90 -3.91 10.38
CA ILE A 22 -9.24 -3.46 9.01
C ILE A 22 -9.30 -4.66 8.05
N THR A 23 -8.35 -5.59 8.17
CA THR A 23 -8.32 -6.81 7.33
C THR A 23 -9.51 -7.71 7.66
N ILE A 24 -9.78 -7.95 8.94
CA ILE A 24 -10.91 -8.73 9.41
C ILE A 24 -12.24 -8.16 8.90
N ASN A 25 -12.42 -6.83 9.00
CA ASN A 25 -13.62 -6.16 8.50
C ASN A 25 -13.78 -6.26 6.96
N LYS A 26 -12.68 -6.22 6.20
CA LYS A 26 -12.73 -6.44 4.74
C LYS A 26 -13.23 -7.85 4.41
N TYR A 27 -12.72 -8.86 5.08
CA TYR A 27 -13.17 -10.24 4.90
C TYR A 27 -14.65 -10.38 5.29
N ARG A 28 -15.05 -9.81 6.45
CA ARG A 28 -16.44 -9.80 6.89
C ARG A 28 -17.37 -9.24 5.81
N ASN A 29 -17.06 -8.05 5.33
CA ASN A 29 -17.89 -7.38 4.34
C ASN A 29 -18.02 -8.21 3.06
N GLN A 30 -16.94 -8.87 2.63
CA GLN A 30 -16.94 -9.70 1.44
C GLN A 30 -17.77 -10.97 1.62
N ILE A 31 -17.60 -11.64 2.74
CA ILE A 31 -18.34 -12.86 3.08
C ILE A 31 -19.83 -12.54 3.22
N MET A 32 -20.17 -11.45 3.91
CA MET A 32 -21.58 -11.02 4.06
C MET A 32 -22.25 -10.70 2.73
N LYS A 33 -21.53 -10.09 1.78
CA LYS A 33 -22.07 -9.84 0.43
C LYS A 33 -22.42 -11.13 -0.30
N LEU A 34 -21.54 -12.13 -0.25
CA LEU A 34 -21.81 -13.46 -0.82
C LEU A 34 -23.07 -14.07 -0.21
N PHE A 35 -23.25 -13.97 1.11
CA PHE A 35 -24.41 -14.55 1.79
C PHE A 35 -25.73 -13.84 1.45
N ILE A 36 -25.70 -12.51 1.41
CA ILE A 36 -26.87 -11.73 1.00
C ILE A 36 -27.28 -12.11 -0.43
N PHE A 37 -26.31 -12.29 -1.33
CA PHE A 37 -26.55 -12.71 -2.69
C PHE A 37 -27.17 -14.12 -2.77
N ALA A 38 -26.60 -15.09 -2.07
CA ALA A 38 -27.09 -16.47 -2.04
C ALA A 38 -28.53 -16.57 -1.51
N ARG A 39 -28.85 -15.81 -0.43
CA ARG A 39 -30.21 -15.75 0.14
C ARG A 39 -31.23 -15.10 -0.80
N LYS A 40 -30.84 -14.10 -1.58
CA LYS A 40 -31.75 -13.50 -2.59
C LYS A 40 -32.15 -14.49 -3.69
N ASN A 41 -31.22 -15.39 -4.05
CA ASN A 41 -31.48 -16.39 -5.10
C ASN A 41 -32.21 -17.62 -4.58
N ASN A 42 -32.17 -17.88 -3.26
CA ASN A 42 -32.94 -18.97 -2.64
C ASN A 42 -33.10 -18.71 -1.14
N SER A 43 -34.21 -18.11 -0.75
CA SER A 43 -34.53 -17.73 0.65
C SER A 43 -34.65 -18.91 1.61
N ALA A 44 -34.94 -20.10 1.11
CA ALA A 44 -35.11 -21.32 1.92
C ALA A 44 -33.80 -22.03 2.26
N ARG A 45 -32.66 -21.65 1.62
CA ARG A 45 -31.37 -22.29 1.87
C ARG A 45 -30.65 -21.71 3.08
N THR A 46 -30.22 -22.58 3.95
CA THR A 46 -29.35 -22.29 5.10
C THR A 46 -27.87 -22.46 4.79
N GLU A 47 -27.54 -23.09 3.66
CA GLU A 47 -26.18 -23.45 3.27
C GLU A 47 -25.80 -22.83 1.92
N ILE A 48 -24.52 -22.45 1.79
CA ILE A 48 -23.93 -21.98 0.52
C ILE A 48 -23.37 -23.17 -0.24
N THR A 49 -23.55 -23.16 -1.55
CA THR A 49 -22.97 -24.13 -2.49
C THR A 49 -21.87 -23.50 -3.36
N ILE A 50 -21.06 -24.34 -4.02
CA ILE A 50 -20.10 -23.88 -5.03
C ILE A 50 -20.80 -23.10 -6.14
N ARG A 51 -22.00 -23.54 -6.57
CA ARG A 51 -22.81 -22.85 -7.57
C ARG A 51 -23.18 -21.42 -7.15
N ASP A 52 -23.52 -21.22 -5.87
CA ASP A 52 -23.84 -19.88 -5.36
C ASP A 52 -22.61 -18.95 -5.43
N ILE A 53 -21.43 -19.49 -5.13
CA ILE A 53 -20.15 -18.76 -5.23
C ILE A 53 -19.86 -18.38 -6.69
N ASP A 54 -20.02 -19.31 -7.63
CA ASP A 54 -19.80 -19.06 -9.06
C ASP A 54 -20.80 -18.05 -9.62
N MET A 55 -22.07 -18.15 -9.24
CA MET A 55 -23.11 -17.18 -9.64
C MET A 55 -22.79 -15.79 -9.05
N TYR A 56 -22.36 -15.73 -7.78
CA TYR A 56 -21.94 -14.48 -7.15
C TYR A 56 -20.77 -13.83 -7.90
N ILE A 57 -19.73 -14.60 -8.22
CA ILE A 57 -18.56 -14.12 -8.94
C ILE A 57 -18.96 -13.56 -10.31
N LYS A 58 -19.79 -14.30 -11.08
CA LYS A 58 -20.26 -13.89 -12.40
C LYS A 58 -21.13 -12.63 -12.36
N ALA A 59 -21.90 -12.43 -11.30
CA ALA A 59 -22.75 -11.26 -11.13
C ALA A 59 -21.98 -9.96 -10.77
N GLN A 60 -20.70 -10.05 -10.41
CA GLN A 60 -19.92 -8.90 -9.99
C GLN A 60 -19.30 -8.14 -11.17
N LYS A 61 -19.65 -6.86 -11.32
CA LYS A 61 -18.96 -5.93 -12.24
C LYS A 61 -17.74 -5.32 -11.55
N ARG A 62 -16.63 -6.05 -11.49
CA ARG A 62 -15.38 -5.64 -10.82
C ARG A 62 -14.19 -5.75 -11.75
N SER A 63 -13.11 -5.00 -11.46
CA SER A 63 -11.84 -5.22 -12.16
C SER A 63 -11.29 -6.60 -11.83
N HIS A 64 -10.54 -7.20 -12.77
CA HIS A 64 -9.96 -8.53 -12.64
C HIS A 64 -9.22 -8.73 -11.31
N ASN A 65 -8.32 -7.83 -10.97
CA ASN A 65 -7.53 -7.92 -9.73
C ASN A 65 -8.35 -7.77 -8.44
N THR A 66 -9.45 -7.00 -8.49
CA THR A 66 -10.39 -6.90 -7.36
C THR A 66 -11.12 -8.23 -7.19
N MET A 67 -11.60 -8.82 -8.28
CA MET A 67 -12.27 -10.11 -8.28
C MET A 67 -11.36 -11.22 -7.74
N CYS A 68 -10.11 -11.31 -8.21
CA CYS A 68 -9.12 -12.26 -7.67
C CYS A 68 -8.94 -12.12 -6.15
N THR A 69 -8.95 -10.89 -5.64
CA THR A 69 -8.83 -10.64 -4.20
C THR A 69 -10.06 -11.11 -3.44
N GLU A 70 -11.26 -10.83 -3.95
CA GLU A 70 -12.53 -11.23 -3.35
C GLU A 70 -12.68 -12.76 -3.33
N ILE A 71 -12.34 -13.43 -4.44
CA ILE A 71 -12.34 -14.89 -4.53
C ILE A 71 -11.37 -15.52 -3.52
N ALA A 72 -10.15 -14.97 -3.40
CA ALA A 72 -9.17 -15.46 -2.45
C ALA A 72 -9.66 -15.33 -0.99
N GLN A 73 -10.41 -14.26 -0.68
CA GLN A 73 -11.01 -14.07 0.64
C GLN A 73 -12.10 -15.10 0.91
N ILE A 74 -13.00 -15.34 -0.05
CA ILE A 74 -14.04 -16.38 0.04
C ILE A 74 -13.39 -17.75 0.23
N LYS A 75 -12.43 -18.09 -0.62
CA LYS A 75 -11.72 -19.39 -0.56
C LYS A 75 -11.04 -19.61 0.79
N SER A 76 -10.43 -18.57 1.37
CA SER A 76 -9.81 -18.63 2.70
C SER A 76 -10.84 -18.92 3.80
N PHE A 77 -12.02 -18.29 3.72
CA PHE A 77 -13.11 -18.55 4.67
C PHE A 77 -13.66 -19.98 4.54
N ILE A 78 -13.92 -20.46 3.31
CA ILE A 78 -14.40 -21.83 3.08
C ILE A 78 -13.37 -22.86 3.56
N LYS A 79 -12.07 -22.62 3.31
CA LYS A 79 -11.00 -23.48 3.84
C LYS A 79 -11.03 -23.58 5.36
N PHE A 80 -11.26 -22.46 6.05
CA PHE A 80 -11.44 -22.45 7.50
C PHE A 80 -12.70 -23.24 7.90
N CYS A 81 -13.83 -23.00 7.25
CA CYS A 81 -15.07 -23.69 7.55
C CYS A 81 -14.96 -25.21 7.38
N ASN A 82 -14.27 -25.67 6.34
CA ASN A 82 -13.98 -27.12 6.14
C ASN A 82 -13.11 -27.67 7.26
N ALA A 83 -12.05 -26.97 7.65
CA ALA A 83 -11.13 -27.42 8.70
C ALA A 83 -11.80 -27.59 10.08
N TYR A 84 -12.90 -26.88 10.30
CA TYR A 84 -13.69 -26.96 11.53
C TYR A 84 -15.04 -27.67 11.34
N ASN A 85 -15.23 -28.40 10.24
CA ASN A 85 -16.43 -29.16 9.90
C ASN A 85 -17.74 -28.33 9.91
N TYR A 86 -17.62 -27.02 9.55
CA TYR A 86 -18.79 -26.15 9.44
C TYR A 86 -19.52 -26.28 8.11
N VAL A 87 -18.78 -26.63 7.08
CA VAL A 87 -19.29 -26.92 5.73
C VAL A 87 -18.44 -28.04 5.10
N GLN A 88 -18.99 -28.73 4.13
CA GLN A 88 -18.29 -29.73 3.33
C GLN A 88 -18.25 -29.28 1.86
N LEU A 89 -17.52 -28.20 1.59
CA LEU A 89 -17.34 -27.66 0.26
C LEU A 89 -15.92 -27.89 -0.22
N ASN A 90 -15.76 -28.46 -1.39
CA ASN A 90 -14.44 -28.59 -1.99
C ASN A 90 -13.90 -27.21 -2.43
N HIS A 91 -13.16 -26.55 -1.56
CA HIS A 91 -12.58 -25.23 -1.84
C HIS A 91 -11.58 -25.23 -3.01
N ALA A 92 -11.09 -26.39 -3.47
CA ALA A 92 -10.27 -26.49 -4.67
C ALA A 92 -11.07 -26.20 -5.95
N GLN A 93 -12.37 -26.48 -5.95
CA GLN A 93 -13.28 -26.18 -7.08
C GLN A 93 -13.52 -24.67 -7.26
N ILE A 94 -13.25 -23.85 -6.26
CA ILE A 94 -13.34 -22.39 -6.39
C ILE A 94 -12.13 -21.92 -7.19
N PHE A 95 -12.30 -21.67 -8.47
CA PHE A 95 -11.23 -21.15 -9.32
C PHE A 95 -10.89 -19.72 -8.93
N CYS A 96 -9.60 -19.47 -8.65
CA CYS A 96 -9.09 -18.14 -8.36
C CYS A 96 -8.02 -17.80 -9.41
N PRO A 97 -8.33 -16.94 -10.38
CA PRO A 97 -7.37 -16.58 -11.42
C PRO A 97 -6.17 -15.84 -10.84
N ARG A 98 -5.07 -15.86 -11.57
CA ARG A 98 -3.87 -15.08 -11.18
C ARG A 98 -4.15 -13.60 -11.40
N LYS A 99 -3.64 -12.78 -10.48
CA LYS A 99 -3.69 -11.33 -10.64
C LYS A 99 -2.83 -10.88 -11.81
N GLU A 100 -3.36 -9.96 -12.58
CA GLU A 100 -2.58 -9.25 -13.59
C GLU A 100 -1.55 -8.35 -12.92
N VAL A 101 -0.35 -8.34 -13.46
CA VAL A 101 0.70 -7.42 -13.06
C VAL A 101 0.42 -6.07 -13.73
N ILE A 102 -0.17 -5.16 -12.98
CA ILE A 102 -0.36 -3.79 -13.46
C ILE A 102 0.91 -3.01 -13.12
N GLU A 103 1.63 -2.64 -14.16
CA GLU A 103 2.79 -1.77 -14.03
C GLU A 103 2.35 -0.37 -13.56
N LYS A 104 2.80 0.02 -12.40
CA LYS A 104 2.56 1.37 -11.89
C LYS A 104 3.70 2.27 -12.36
N LYS A 105 3.39 3.23 -13.21
CA LYS A 105 4.38 4.17 -13.72
C LYS A 105 4.85 5.12 -12.62
N ALA A 106 6.17 5.26 -12.50
CA ALA A 106 6.80 6.32 -11.73
C ALA A 106 6.61 7.67 -12.47
N LEU A 107 6.69 8.77 -11.74
CA LEU A 107 6.70 10.10 -12.36
C LEU A 107 8.02 10.30 -13.12
N SER A 108 7.94 10.85 -14.31
CA SER A 108 9.12 11.36 -15.01
C SER A 108 9.67 12.61 -14.32
N SER A 109 10.91 12.99 -14.62
CA SER A 109 11.53 14.20 -14.06
C SER A 109 10.69 15.45 -14.36
N SER A 110 10.12 15.56 -15.57
CA SER A 110 9.23 16.66 -15.95
C SER A 110 7.92 16.67 -15.17
N GLN A 111 7.36 15.49 -14.87
CA GLN A 111 6.16 15.38 -14.04
C GLN A 111 6.44 15.72 -12.57
N VAL A 112 7.60 15.30 -12.03
CA VAL A 112 8.04 15.71 -10.68
C VAL A 112 8.16 17.24 -10.62
N GLN A 113 8.79 17.87 -11.61
CA GLN A 113 8.91 19.33 -11.65
C GLN A 113 7.54 20.02 -11.72
N LYS A 114 6.59 19.51 -12.51
CA LYS A 114 5.21 20.01 -12.53
C LYS A 114 4.52 19.90 -11.17
N VAL A 115 4.73 18.78 -10.46
CA VAL A 115 4.22 18.62 -9.09
C VAL A 115 4.82 19.68 -8.17
N LEU A 116 6.15 19.87 -8.18
CA LEU A 116 6.84 20.83 -7.33
C LEU A 116 6.37 22.28 -7.60
N ASN A 117 6.32 22.69 -8.87
CA ASN A 117 5.87 24.04 -9.23
C ASN A 117 4.42 24.28 -8.80
N LYS A 118 3.55 23.30 -8.98
CA LYS A 118 2.14 23.43 -8.59
C LYS A 118 1.96 23.48 -7.08
N LEU A 119 2.84 22.83 -6.30
CA LEU A 119 2.80 22.82 -4.84
C LEU A 119 3.04 24.21 -4.24
N GLU A 120 3.69 25.12 -4.94
CA GLU A 120 3.93 26.49 -4.46
C GLU A 120 2.64 27.24 -4.12
N ASN A 121 1.54 26.89 -4.80
CA ASN A 121 0.23 27.48 -4.58
C ASN A 121 -0.59 26.78 -3.47
N TYR A 122 0.00 25.87 -2.72
CA TYR A 122 -0.68 25.11 -1.67
C TYR A 122 -0.14 25.46 -0.28
N ASP A 123 -0.97 25.19 0.74
CA ASP A 123 -0.59 25.41 2.13
C ASP A 123 0.66 24.58 2.54
N MET A 124 1.42 25.13 3.47
CA MET A 124 2.69 24.55 3.90
C MET A 124 2.55 23.11 4.43
N LYS A 125 1.46 22.79 5.13
CA LYS A 125 1.21 21.43 5.66
C LYS A 125 1.15 20.40 4.52
N PHE A 126 0.41 20.70 3.45
CA PHE A 126 0.28 19.83 2.29
C PHE A 126 1.59 19.74 1.50
N ARG A 127 2.26 20.90 1.26
CA ARG A 127 3.58 20.95 0.62
C ARG A 127 4.58 20.02 1.33
N THR A 128 4.70 20.16 2.63
CA THR A 128 5.60 19.34 3.48
C THR A 128 5.26 17.87 3.38
N GLY A 129 3.98 17.50 3.41
CA GLY A 129 3.54 16.13 3.25
C GLY A 129 3.96 15.52 1.90
N ILE A 130 3.79 16.25 0.79
CA ILE A 130 4.21 15.79 -0.55
C ILE A 130 5.75 15.69 -0.65
N LEU A 131 6.48 16.68 -0.14
CA LEU A 131 7.94 16.67 -0.14
C LEU A 131 8.49 15.47 0.66
N LEU A 132 7.92 15.16 1.82
CA LEU A 132 8.27 13.98 2.59
C LEU A 132 7.97 12.69 1.81
N LEU A 133 6.81 12.58 1.16
CA LEU A 133 6.46 11.41 0.35
C LEU A 133 7.40 11.21 -0.83
N LEU A 134 7.88 12.30 -1.46
CA LEU A 134 8.84 12.24 -2.57
C LEU A 134 10.24 11.86 -2.12
N SER A 135 10.65 12.27 -0.89
CA SER A 135 12.04 12.19 -0.44
C SER A 135 12.35 11.05 0.53
N THR A 136 11.34 10.38 1.12
CA THR A 136 11.57 9.46 2.24
C THR A 136 11.08 8.04 2.03
N TRP A 137 10.50 7.71 0.89
CA TRP A 137 9.89 6.39 0.68
C TRP A 137 8.76 6.01 1.65
N THR A 138 8.32 6.88 2.53
CA THR A 138 7.26 6.57 3.49
C THR A 138 5.93 6.29 2.79
N ARG A 139 5.12 5.40 3.39
CA ARG A 139 3.70 5.32 3.01
C ARG A 139 2.98 6.56 3.55
N ILE A 140 1.87 6.94 2.92
CA ILE A 140 1.09 8.09 3.38
C ILE A 140 0.71 7.99 4.87
N SER A 141 0.33 6.80 5.34
CA SER A 141 0.03 6.58 6.77
C SER A 141 1.25 6.75 7.68
N GLU A 142 2.42 6.36 7.20
CA GLU A 142 3.68 6.52 7.95
C GLU A 142 4.10 7.99 7.98
N CYS A 143 4.01 8.66 6.82
CA CYS A 143 4.29 10.09 6.70
C CYS A 143 3.41 10.94 7.66
N CYS A 144 2.11 10.66 7.69
CA CYS A 144 1.17 11.35 8.56
C CYS A 144 1.32 10.98 10.05
N ASN A 145 2.00 9.89 10.37
CA ASN A 145 2.26 9.45 11.74
C ASN A 145 3.65 9.85 12.26
N ILE A 146 4.50 10.49 11.45
CA ILE A 146 5.74 11.10 11.95
C ILE A 146 5.37 12.14 12.99
N THR A 147 5.86 12.00 14.22
CA THR A 147 5.53 12.89 15.33
C THR A 147 6.51 14.06 15.44
N LYS A 148 6.13 15.10 16.18
CA LYS A 148 7.06 16.19 16.58
C LYS A 148 8.28 15.63 17.31
N LYS A 149 8.08 14.61 18.14
CA LYS A 149 9.17 13.95 18.87
C LYS A 149 10.16 13.27 17.93
N ASP A 150 9.67 12.52 16.91
CA ASP A 150 10.54 11.86 15.92
C ASP A 150 11.41 12.88 15.16
N ILE A 151 10.87 14.07 14.91
CA ILE A 151 11.64 15.17 14.29
C ILE A 151 12.64 15.78 15.27
N ALA A 152 12.25 16.00 16.53
CA ALA A 152 13.15 16.55 17.55
C ALA A 152 14.33 15.62 17.87
N GLU A 153 14.10 14.30 17.84
CA GLU A 153 15.12 13.26 18.08
C GLU A 153 15.91 12.87 16.81
N ALA A 154 15.75 13.60 15.70
CA ALA A 154 16.44 13.31 14.46
C ALA A 154 17.94 13.52 14.57
N ILE A 155 18.73 12.59 14.02
CA ILE A 155 20.19 12.61 14.03
C ILE A 155 20.68 12.96 12.63
N LEU A 156 21.51 13.98 12.51
CA LEU A 156 22.16 14.34 11.24
C LEU A 156 23.24 13.29 10.90
N ILE A 157 23.12 12.73 9.70
CA ILE A 157 24.09 11.78 9.11
C ILE A 157 24.42 12.26 7.71
N GLY A 158 25.59 12.80 7.52
CA GLY A 158 25.97 13.47 6.26
C GLY A 158 25.02 14.62 5.96
N GLN A 159 24.35 14.57 4.82
CA GLN A 159 23.39 15.59 4.37
C GLN A 159 21.92 15.24 4.68
N ASN A 160 21.66 14.20 5.50
CA ASN A 160 20.33 13.72 5.77
C ASN A 160 20.07 13.56 7.27
N TYR A 161 18.85 13.84 7.70
CA TYR A 161 18.40 13.57 9.06
C TYR A 161 17.78 12.18 9.13
N LYS A 162 18.35 11.32 9.98
CA LYS A 162 17.82 10.01 10.30
C LYS A 162 16.75 10.14 11.38
N ILE A 163 15.54 9.66 11.09
CA ILE A 163 14.44 9.57 12.05
C ILE A 163 14.01 8.11 12.22
N LYS A 164 13.43 7.80 13.38
CA LYS A 164 12.76 6.53 13.63
C LYS A 164 11.28 6.69 13.33
N ILE A 165 10.71 5.82 12.52
CA ILE A 165 9.29 5.81 12.23
C ILE A 165 8.66 4.47 12.60
N PHE A 166 7.43 4.52 13.12
CA PHE A 166 6.67 3.33 13.49
C PHE A 166 6.03 2.71 12.25
N TRP A 167 6.27 1.41 12.05
CA TRP A 167 5.80 0.69 10.88
C TRP A 167 4.70 -0.33 11.20
N LYS A 168 3.97 -0.73 10.15
CA LYS A 168 2.97 -1.79 10.22
C LYS A 168 3.60 -3.08 10.78
N GLY A 169 2.95 -3.70 11.77
CA GLY A 169 3.47 -4.90 12.44
C GLY A 169 4.29 -4.60 13.71
N ARG A 170 4.12 -3.40 14.30
CA ARG A 170 4.78 -2.98 15.56
C ARG A 170 6.31 -2.95 15.48
N LYS A 171 6.86 -2.65 14.31
CA LYS A 171 8.32 -2.54 14.11
C LYS A 171 8.71 -1.09 13.85
N TRP A 172 9.86 -0.68 14.39
CA TRP A 172 10.50 0.60 14.10
C TRP A 172 11.43 0.47 12.91
N ARG A 173 11.49 1.50 12.09
CA ARG A 173 12.47 1.61 11.00
C ARG A 173 13.06 3.00 10.93
N ASN A 174 14.25 3.11 10.33
CA ASN A 174 14.85 4.39 10.03
C ASN A 174 14.35 4.93 8.70
N ALA A 175 14.10 6.23 8.64
CA ALA A 175 13.91 6.97 7.40
C ALA A 175 14.93 8.12 7.37
N PHE A 176 15.28 8.55 6.17
CA PHE A 176 16.25 9.63 5.96
C PHE A 176 15.55 10.80 5.27
N ILE A 177 15.61 11.96 5.88
CA ILE A 177 15.02 13.21 5.37
C ILE A 177 16.18 14.10 4.91
N PRO A 178 16.24 14.52 3.64
CA PRO A 178 17.24 15.48 3.17
C PRO A 178 17.18 16.77 3.99
N ALA A 179 18.34 17.36 4.34
CA ALA A 179 18.42 18.54 5.19
C ALA A 179 17.56 19.72 4.72
N PRO A 180 17.42 20.04 3.42
CA PRO A 180 16.51 21.07 2.96
C PRO A 180 15.04 20.78 3.29
N ILE A 181 14.61 19.52 3.12
CA ILE A 181 13.24 19.10 3.47
C ILE A 181 13.01 19.11 4.98
N TYR A 182 14.01 18.70 5.75
CA TYR A 182 13.94 18.75 7.21
C TYR A 182 13.71 20.18 7.73
N LYS A 183 14.37 21.20 7.14
CA LYS A 183 14.13 22.62 7.46
C LYS A 183 12.66 23.01 7.20
N ILE A 184 12.09 22.57 6.09
CA ILE A 184 10.67 22.82 5.77
C ILE A 184 9.75 22.15 6.80
N VAL A 185 10.07 20.92 7.23
CA VAL A 185 9.32 20.24 8.30
C VAL A 185 9.38 21.05 9.59
N GLN A 186 10.56 21.55 9.99
CA GLN A 186 10.69 22.38 11.18
C GLN A 186 9.89 23.68 11.10
N GLN A 187 9.85 24.33 9.94
CA GLN A 187 9.00 25.51 9.71
C GLN A 187 7.52 25.16 9.82
N THR A 188 7.11 24.02 9.25
CA THR A 188 5.72 23.53 9.32
C THR A 188 5.28 23.27 10.76
N LEU A 189 6.16 22.73 11.60
CA LEU A 189 5.90 22.50 13.03
C LEU A 189 5.54 23.77 13.81
N LYS A 190 6.02 24.92 13.37
CA LYS A 190 5.75 26.23 14.03
C LYS A 190 4.36 26.77 13.74
N ILE A 191 3.67 26.31 12.69
CA ILE A 191 2.39 26.86 12.23
C ILE A 191 1.19 26.01 12.60
N HIS A 192 1.36 24.95 13.40
CA HIS A 192 0.26 24.10 13.87
C HIS A 192 0.54 23.45 15.22
N THR A 193 -0.53 23.01 15.89
CA THR A 193 -0.49 22.41 17.23
C THR A 193 -0.62 20.87 17.20
N GLU A 194 -1.00 20.27 16.07
CA GLU A 194 -1.17 18.83 15.92
C GLU A 194 0.09 18.07 16.33
N SER A 195 -0.09 16.84 16.81
CA SER A 195 1.00 16.00 17.32
C SER A 195 1.93 15.46 16.22
N ASN A 196 1.45 15.37 14.98
CA ASN A 196 2.24 14.88 13.86
C ASN A 196 3.02 16.02 13.16
N ALA A 197 4.06 15.65 12.43
CA ALA A 197 5.03 16.59 11.85
C ALA A 197 4.47 17.47 10.72
N ILE A 198 3.43 17.02 10.03
CA ILE A 198 2.86 17.74 8.87
C ILE A 198 1.56 18.47 9.19
N GLY A 199 0.96 18.26 10.36
CA GLY A 199 -0.31 18.85 10.75
C GLY A 199 -1.52 18.37 9.94
N LEU A 200 -1.42 17.20 9.29
CA LEU A 200 -2.51 16.57 8.53
C LEU A 200 -2.57 15.08 8.86
N ASN A 201 -3.78 14.57 9.04
CA ASN A 201 -4.00 13.14 9.14
C ASN A 201 -4.05 12.47 7.75
N LYS A 202 -4.07 11.14 7.72
CA LYS A 202 -4.06 10.36 6.47
C LYS A 202 -5.22 10.71 5.54
N ASP A 203 -6.44 10.81 6.07
CA ASP A 203 -7.64 11.04 5.25
C ASP A 203 -7.65 12.46 4.66
N GLN A 204 -7.20 13.44 5.43
CA GLN A 204 -6.99 14.81 4.95
C GLN A 204 -5.94 14.86 3.84
N MET A 205 -4.81 14.16 4.01
CA MET A 205 -3.75 14.10 3.02
C MET A 205 -4.21 13.41 1.73
N GLU A 206 -4.90 12.26 1.82
CA GLU A 206 -5.47 11.56 0.66
C GLU A 206 -6.50 12.42 -0.07
N ARG A 207 -7.36 13.13 0.66
CA ARG A 207 -8.34 14.06 0.08
C ARG A 207 -7.64 15.20 -0.68
N LYS A 208 -6.60 15.82 -0.08
CA LYS A 208 -5.84 16.88 -0.74
C LYS A 208 -5.12 16.38 -1.99
N ILE A 209 -4.48 15.19 -1.96
CA ILE A 209 -3.87 14.57 -3.15
C ILE A 209 -4.92 14.35 -4.25
N ARG A 210 -6.12 13.89 -3.90
CA ARG A 210 -7.21 13.68 -4.87
C ARG A 210 -7.69 14.99 -5.52
N ILE A 211 -7.68 16.09 -4.80
CA ILE A 211 -8.00 17.42 -5.35
C ILE A 211 -6.84 17.91 -6.21
N PHE A 212 -5.61 17.83 -5.68
CA PHE A 212 -4.38 18.27 -6.34
C PHE A 212 -4.17 17.61 -7.72
N ARG A 213 -4.38 16.29 -7.83
CA ARG A 213 -4.22 15.56 -9.09
C ARG A 213 -5.14 16.04 -10.21
N LYS A 214 -6.30 16.67 -9.90
CA LYS A 214 -7.21 17.21 -10.92
C LYS A 214 -6.57 18.36 -11.74
N TRP A 215 -5.54 18.98 -11.19
CA TRP A 215 -4.78 20.05 -11.84
C TRP A 215 -3.53 19.56 -12.58
N LEU A 216 -3.34 18.25 -12.62
CA LEU A 216 -2.27 17.60 -13.34
C LEU A 216 -2.86 16.82 -14.50
N ASN A 217 -2.15 16.78 -15.62
CA ASN A 217 -2.54 16.02 -16.81
C ASN A 217 -2.12 14.54 -16.77
N PHE A 218 -1.86 14.02 -15.57
CA PHE A 218 -1.47 12.63 -15.33
C PHE A 218 -2.05 12.13 -14.00
N ASP A 219 -2.20 10.82 -13.87
CA ASP A 219 -2.72 10.24 -12.64
C ASP A 219 -1.68 10.28 -11.52
N LEU A 220 -2.13 10.69 -10.34
CA LEU A 220 -1.30 10.83 -9.15
C LEU A 220 -2.04 10.28 -7.93
N VAL A 221 -1.42 9.33 -7.26
CA VAL A 221 -1.87 8.80 -5.97
C VAL A 221 -0.69 8.74 -5.00
N ALA A 222 -0.95 8.65 -3.71
CA ALA A 222 0.13 8.61 -2.70
C ALA A 222 1.20 7.53 -2.97
N HIS A 223 0.80 6.40 -3.55
CA HIS A 223 1.73 5.32 -3.89
C HIS A 223 2.64 5.67 -5.08
N THR A 224 2.22 6.59 -5.95
CA THR A 224 3.03 7.06 -7.09
C THR A 224 4.33 7.71 -6.61
N PHE A 225 4.28 8.51 -5.55
CA PHE A 225 5.49 9.13 -4.97
C PHE A 225 6.50 8.08 -4.52
N ARG A 226 6.00 7.03 -3.88
CA ARG A 226 6.83 5.92 -3.42
C ARG A 226 7.46 5.15 -4.59
N HIS A 227 6.71 4.91 -5.68
CA HIS A 227 7.26 4.33 -6.89
C HIS A 227 8.33 5.21 -7.52
N THR A 228 8.07 6.51 -7.61
CA THR A 228 9.01 7.50 -8.17
C THR A 228 10.34 7.50 -7.41
N TYR A 229 10.30 7.49 -6.08
CA TYR A 229 11.50 7.45 -5.25
C TYR A 229 12.38 6.22 -5.59
N CYS A 230 11.80 5.02 -5.65
CA CYS A 230 12.57 3.82 -5.95
C CYS A 230 13.10 3.76 -7.37
N THR A 231 12.26 4.12 -8.32
CA THR A 231 12.69 4.18 -9.73
C THR A 231 13.83 5.17 -9.91
N ASN A 232 13.78 6.32 -9.24
CA ASN A 232 14.87 7.30 -9.31
C ASN A 232 16.16 6.76 -8.66
N LEU A 233 16.06 6.07 -7.51
CA LEU A 233 17.25 5.44 -6.91
C LEU A 233 17.83 4.35 -7.82
N ALA A 234 16.99 3.55 -8.47
CA ALA A 234 17.44 2.53 -9.41
C ALA A 234 18.16 3.17 -10.61
N LYS A 235 17.57 4.22 -11.21
CA LYS A 235 18.19 4.97 -12.31
C LYS A 235 19.52 5.64 -11.94
N LEU A 236 19.71 5.96 -10.67
CA LEU A 236 20.97 6.49 -10.14
C LEU A 236 21.99 5.38 -9.78
N GLY A 237 21.77 4.14 -10.24
CA GLY A 237 22.68 3.02 -9.99
C GLY A 237 22.71 2.53 -8.55
N THR A 238 21.76 2.91 -7.71
CA THR A 238 21.70 2.40 -6.34
C THR A 238 21.40 0.91 -6.34
N SER A 239 22.25 0.10 -5.67
CA SER A 239 22.08 -1.35 -5.65
C SER A 239 20.72 -1.78 -5.11
N ILE A 240 20.16 -2.86 -5.68
CA ILE A 240 18.85 -3.41 -5.30
C ILE A 240 18.74 -3.68 -3.79
N TYR A 241 19.80 -4.13 -3.15
CA TYR A 241 19.84 -4.39 -1.71
C TYR A 241 19.71 -3.10 -0.88
N LYS A 242 20.36 -2.02 -1.32
CA LYS A 242 20.23 -0.70 -0.67
C LYS A 242 18.81 -0.17 -0.82
N ILE A 243 18.23 -0.27 -2.04
CA ILE A 243 16.84 0.12 -2.30
C ILE A 243 15.89 -0.73 -1.47
N GLN A 244 16.07 -2.06 -1.43
CA GLN A 244 15.27 -2.97 -0.61
C GLN A 244 15.30 -2.56 0.88
N LYS A 245 16.49 -2.26 1.40
CA LYS A 245 16.70 -1.86 2.79
C LYS A 245 16.05 -0.51 3.10
N LEU A 246 16.21 0.48 2.22
CA LEU A 246 15.53 1.77 2.34
C LEU A 246 14.01 1.63 2.26
N ALA A 247 13.55 0.78 1.34
CA ALA A 247 12.15 0.50 1.07
C ALA A 247 11.50 -0.43 2.11
N TRP A 248 12.30 -1.12 2.91
CA TRP A 248 11.83 -2.16 3.85
C TRP A 248 10.93 -3.19 3.20
N HIS A 249 11.32 -3.64 2.01
CA HIS A 249 10.66 -4.75 1.37
C HIS A 249 11.13 -6.06 1.98
N SER A 250 10.19 -6.83 2.53
CA SER A 250 10.46 -8.18 3.04
C SER A 250 10.84 -9.17 1.95
N ASN A 251 10.44 -8.90 0.71
CA ASN A 251 10.75 -9.71 -0.46
C ASN A 251 11.45 -8.86 -1.52
N ILE A 252 12.64 -9.28 -1.95
CA ILE A 252 13.46 -8.61 -2.96
C ILE A 252 12.74 -8.46 -4.30
N ASN A 253 11.88 -9.42 -4.67
CA ASN A 253 11.09 -9.37 -5.90
C ASN A 253 10.18 -8.13 -5.97
N THR A 254 9.85 -7.54 -4.82
CA THR A 254 9.10 -6.27 -4.78
C THR A 254 9.99 -5.11 -5.22
N THR A 255 11.29 -5.17 -4.94
CA THR A 255 12.28 -4.15 -5.33
C THR A 255 12.74 -4.37 -6.78
N ALA A 256 12.88 -5.60 -7.22
CA ALA A 256 13.30 -5.94 -8.58
C ALA A 256 12.42 -5.31 -9.67
N ARG A 257 11.16 -5.02 -9.36
CA ARG A 257 10.23 -4.33 -10.29
C ARG A 257 10.64 -2.88 -10.63
N TYR A 258 11.59 -2.31 -9.92
CA TYR A 258 12.10 -0.95 -10.19
C TYR A 258 13.40 -0.96 -10.98
N ILE A 259 13.99 -2.13 -11.19
CA ILE A 259 15.22 -2.29 -11.95
C ILE A 259 14.80 -2.77 -13.34
N HIS A 260 14.82 -1.87 -14.28
CA HIS A 260 14.67 -2.16 -15.69
C HIS A 260 16.06 -1.95 -16.30
N SER A 261 16.79 -3.03 -16.56
CA SER A 261 18.00 -2.99 -17.34
C SER A 261 17.60 -3.09 -18.82
N ASP A 262 17.98 -2.12 -19.62
CA ASP A 262 17.88 -2.25 -21.07
C ASP A 262 19.12 -2.97 -21.62
N ASP A 263 19.07 -3.34 -22.90
CA ASP A 263 20.17 -4.10 -23.53
C ASP A 263 21.48 -3.30 -23.55
N LEU A 264 21.41 -1.97 -23.55
CA LEU A 264 22.60 -1.10 -23.51
C LEU A 264 23.27 -1.16 -22.14
N GLU A 265 22.49 -1.01 -21.04
CA GLU A 265 23.00 -1.14 -19.66
C GLU A 265 23.61 -2.53 -19.42
N LEU A 266 22.98 -3.58 -19.96
CA LEU A 266 23.50 -4.96 -19.87
C LEU A 266 24.81 -5.10 -20.63
N SER A 267 24.91 -4.51 -21.82
CA SER A 267 26.15 -4.51 -22.64
C SER A 267 27.28 -3.75 -21.92
N GLU A 268 26.99 -2.57 -21.37
CA GLU A 268 27.96 -1.79 -20.59
C GLU A 268 28.46 -2.54 -19.36
N ALA A 269 27.58 -3.26 -18.67
CA ALA A 269 27.97 -4.08 -17.51
C ALA A 269 28.96 -5.21 -17.89
N VAL A 270 28.85 -5.78 -19.10
CA VAL A 270 29.81 -6.79 -19.59
C VAL A 270 31.15 -6.14 -19.92
N ASN A 271 31.17 -4.91 -20.45
CA ASN A 271 32.41 -4.19 -20.76
C ASN A 271 33.28 -3.89 -19.51
N ILE A 272 32.68 -3.81 -18.33
CA ILE A 272 33.42 -3.63 -17.06
C ILE A 272 34.36 -4.80 -16.76
N LEU A 273 34.10 -5.98 -17.37
CA LEU A 273 34.95 -7.17 -17.19
C LEU A 273 36.30 -7.05 -17.90
N GLY A 274 36.50 -6.05 -18.79
CA GLY A 274 37.81 -5.70 -19.36
C GLY A 274 38.36 -6.74 -20.36
N PHE A 275 37.49 -7.49 -21.04
CA PHE A 275 37.88 -8.40 -22.13
C PHE A 275 37.94 -7.65 -23.47
#